data_2868f8608f4cd04e57e2350f7980ba22
#
_entry.id   2868f8608f4cd04e57e2350f7980ba22
#
_cell.length_a   1.000
_cell.length_b   1.000
_cell.length_c   1.000
_cell.angle_alpha   90.00
_cell.angle_beta   90.00
_cell.angle_gamma   90.00
#
_symmetry.space_group_name_H-M   'P 1'
#
loop_
_entity.id
_entity.type
_entity.pdbx_description
1 polymer ?
#
loop_
_entity_poly.entity_id
_entity_poly.type
_entity_poly.pdbx_seq_one_letter_code
_entity_poly.pdbx_strand_id
1 'polypeptide(L)'
;MALDAGTTSNRCILFNEQGVICSVAQKEFTQYFPHPGWVEHDADEIWSSMLGVAVEAMNKLNITPDQVAAIGITNQRETTIIWDKNTGEPVYHAIVWQCRRTSEYCDQLKEKGLAEKFRQKTGLMIDAYFSGTKVKWILDNIPEAREKAEAGDLLFGTVETWLIWKLTKGKVHVTDYSNAARTMLFNINTLEWDDEILEELGIPKSMLPQARPSSEIYGMADESYFGKEIPIGGAAGDQQAALFGQTCFTAGEAKNTYGTGAFLLMNTGTKPVFSDNGLITTIAWGLNGEVNYALEGSIFVAGAAIQWLRDEMRLVDSSPDSEYMASKVKDTNGCYVVPAFTGLGAPHWDQYARGTIVGITRGVNKYHVIRATLESLAYQTYDVLKAMEADSGIKLSALKVDGGASANNFLMQFQSDILDTEVRRPRCVETTAMGAAYLAGLAVGYWKDKNDVINNWNIDREFHPEMQEAEREEKLAGWEKAVKYSFGWAKN
;
A
#
# COMPACT_ATOMS: atom_id res chain seq x y z
N MET A 1 14.13 -6.58 13.52
CA MET A 1 14.50 -6.53 12.08
C MET A 1 13.25 -6.43 11.25
N ALA A 2 13.16 -5.46 10.38
CA ALA A 2 12.06 -5.33 9.40
C ALA A 2 12.60 -5.61 7.99
N LEU A 3 11.97 -6.54 7.28
CA LEU A 3 12.21 -6.85 5.87
C LEU A 3 11.07 -6.21 5.06
N ASP A 4 11.40 -5.21 4.26
CA ASP A 4 10.45 -4.46 3.45
C ASP A 4 10.68 -4.76 1.96
N ALA A 5 9.84 -5.62 1.41
CA ALA A 5 9.86 -6.02 0.01
C ALA A 5 9.00 -5.09 -0.84
N GLY A 6 9.56 -3.97 -1.26
CA GLY A 6 8.89 -3.00 -2.11
C GLY A 6 8.74 -3.44 -3.57
N THR A 7 8.11 -2.60 -4.39
CA THR A 7 7.90 -2.91 -5.82
C THR A 7 9.20 -2.85 -6.63
N THR A 8 10.12 -1.96 -6.29
CA THR A 8 11.35 -1.76 -7.07
C THR A 8 12.62 -2.12 -6.31
N SER A 9 12.53 -2.31 -5.01
CA SER A 9 13.69 -2.58 -4.16
C SER A 9 13.29 -3.31 -2.88
N ASN A 10 14.23 -4.06 -2.35
CA ASN A 10 14.16 -4.66 -1.02
C ASN A 10 14.97 -3.83 -0.03
N ARG A 11 14.44 -3.70 1.19
CA ARG A 11 15.12 -3.02 2.30
C ARG A 11 15.10 -3.88 3.55
N CYS A 12 16.17 -3.76 4.34
CA CYS A 12 16.18 -4.23 5.72
C CYS A 12 16.48 -3.06 6.64
N ILE A 13 15.63 -2.88 7.65
CA ILE A 13 15.78 -1.83 8.67
C ILE A 13 15.81 -2.48 10.04
N LEU A 14 16.82 -2.13 10.81
CA LEU A 14 16.96 -2.55 12.21
C LEU A 14 16.51 -1.42 13.13
N PHE A 15 15.56 -1.71 14.00
CA PHE A 15 15.04 -0.79 15.00
C PHE A 15 15.41 -1.24 16.41
N ASN A 16 15.69 -0.27 17.29
CA ASN A 16 15.82 -0.56 18.70
C ASN A 16 14.47 -0.48 19.44
N GLU A 17 14.51 -0.71 20.76
CA GLU A 17 13.31 -0.71 21.61
C GLU A 17 12.55 0.63 21.60
N GLN A 18 13.26 1.74 21.40
CA GLN A 18 12.68 3.08 21.30
C GLN A 18 12.14 3.39 19.89
N GLY A 19 12.11 2.42 18.97
CA GLY A 19 11.69 2.62 17.59
C GLY A 19 12.66 3.46 16.75
N VAL A 20 13.91 3.61 17.19
CA VAL A 20 14.93 4.35 16.43
C VAL A 20 15.59 3.44 15.41
N ILE A 21 15.77 3.96 14.21
CA ILE A 21 16.49 3.27 13.13
C ILE A 21 17.97 3.17 13.52
N CYS A 22 18.48 1.94 13.63
CA CYS A 22 19.88 1.66 13.90
C CYS A 22 20.67 1.43 12.62
N SER A 23 20.13 0.65 11.70
CA SER A 23 20.79 0.30 10.43
C SER A 23 19.78 0.18 9.31
N VAL A 24 20.21 0.52 8.09
CA VAL A 24 19.43 0.38 6.85
C VAL A 24 20.34 -0.19 5.77
N ALA A 25 19.83 -1.19 5.05
CA ALA A 25 20.38 -1.65 3.78
C ALA A 25 19.27 -1.75 2.75
N GLN A 26 19.58 -1.42 1.50
CA GLN A 26 18.61 -1.42 0.39
C GLN A 26 19.29 -1.89 -0.89
N LYS A 27 18.54 -2.64 -1.69
CA LYS A 27 18.97 -3.07 -3.03
C LYS A 27 17.78 -3.09 -3.97
N GLU A 28 17.96 -2.47 -5.13
CA GLU A 28 17.02 -2.57 -6.26
C GLU A 28 17.12 -3.96 -6.89
N PHE A 29 16.04 -4.39 -7.55
CA PHE A 29 16.00 -5.61 -8.33
C PHE A 29 15.34 -5.36 -9.70
N THR A 30 15.55 -6.30 -10.64
CA THR A 30 15.16 -6.15 -12.03
C THR A 30 13.64 -6.13 -12.20
N GLN A 31 13.16 -5.18 -13.02
CA GLN A 31 11.77 -5.09 -13.46
C GLN A 31 11.66 -5.62 -14.89
N TYR A 32 10.72 -6.53 -15.15
CA TYR A 32 10.51 -7.12 -16.47
C TYR A 32 9.19 -6.64 -17.08
N PHE A 33 9.20 -6.23 -18.34
CA PHE A 33 8.05 -5.73 -19.09
C PHE A 33 7.93 -6.49 -20.41
N PRO A 34 7.57 -7.79 -20.40
CA PRO A 34 7.64 -8.63 -21.60
C PRO A 34 6.65 -8.25 -22.70
N HIS A 35 5.54 -7.63 -22.31
CA HIS A 35 4.52 -7.12 -23.25
C HIS A 35 3.93 -5.80 -22.72
N PRO A 36 3.26 -5.00 -23.57
CA PRO A 36 2.57 -3.80 -23.13
C PRO A 36 1.57 -4.09 -21.99
N GLY A 37 1.71 -3.40 -20.87
CA GLY A 37 0.88 -3.58 -19.68
C GLY A 37 1.20 -4.81 -18.83
N TRP A 38 2.23 -5.59 -19.17
CA TRP A 38 2.70 -6.69 -18.36
C TRP A 38 3.87 -6.26 -17.48
N VAL A 39 3.84 -6.69 -16.22
CA VAL A 39 4.90 -6.40 -15.25
C VAL A 39 5.21 -7.67 -14.48
N GLU A 40 6.49 -8.04 -14.43
CA GLU A 40 6.96 -9.25 -13.77
C GLU A 40 8.21 -8.98 -12.95
N HIS A 41 8.42 -9.79 -11.92
CA HIS A 41 9.65 -9.88 -11.14
C HIS A 41 10.17 -11.32 -11.12
N ASP A 42 11.48 -11.45 -10.94
CA ASP A 42 12.10 -12.72 -10.60
C ASP A 42 11.99 -12.96 -9.09
N ALA A 43 11.26 -14.01 -8.70
CA ALA A 43 11.04 -14.34 -7.29
C ALA A 43 12.33 -14.73 -6.55
N ASP A 44 13.29 -15.35 -7.24
CA ASP A 44 14.59 -15.70 -6.65
C ASP A 44 15.49 -14.48 -6.50
N GLU A 45 15.38 -13.48 -7.39
CA GLU A 45 16.06 -12.20 -7.23
C GLU A 45 15.47 -11.43 -6.02
N ILE A 46 14.14 -11.45 -5.83
CA ILE A 46 13.50 -10.89 -4.62
C ILE A 46 14.07 -11.56 -3.37
N TRP A 47 14.13 -12.90 -3.34
CA TRP A 47 14.67 -13.65 -2.21
C TRP A 47 16.15 -13.33 -1.95
N SER A 48 16.98 -13.46 -2.97
CA SER A 48 18.44 -13.29 -2.81
C SER A 48 18.83 -11.87 -2.43
N SER A 49 18.17 -10.87 -3.00
CA SER A 49 18.40 -9.46 -2.64
C SER A 49 17.90 -9.14 -1.24
N MET A 50 16.75 -9.72 -0.80
CA MET A 50 16.24 -9.54 0.56
C MET A 50 17.19 -10.15 1.61
N LEU A 51 17.65 -11.37 1.39
CA LEU A 51 18.64 -11.98 2.29
C LEU A 51 19.95 -11.16 2.32
N GLY A 52 20.38 -10.69 1.16
CA GLY A 52 21.57 -9.83 1.05
C GLY A 52 21.48 -8.57 1.89
N VAL A 53 20.37 -7.82 1.80
CA VAL A 53 20.20 -6.58 2.59
C VAL A 53 19.99 -6.87 4.07
N ALA A 54 19.40 -8.01 4.45
CA ALA A 54 19.28 -8.41 5.85
C ALA A 54 20.65 -8.63 6.48
N VAL A 55 21.52 -9.40 5.81
CA VAL A 55 22.90 -9.65 6.26
C VAL A 55 23.73 -8.35 6.25
N GLU A 56 23.59 -7.52 5.21
CA GLU A 56 24.30 -6.23 5.13
C GLU A 56 23.92 -5.30 6.28
N ALA A 57 22.61 -5.18 6.59
CA ALA A 57 22.15 -4.32 7.67
C ALA A 57 22.71 -4.74 9.04
N MET A 58 22.83 -6.04 9.30
CA MET A 58 23.45 -6.58 10.50
C MET A 58 24.96 -6.28 10.52
N ASN A 59 25.65 -6.51 9.42
CA ASN A 59 27.10 -6.35 9.32
C ASN A 59 27.55 -4.89 9.46
N LYS A 60 26.77 -3.92 9.01
CA LYS A 60 27.10 -2.48 9.18
C LYS A 60 27.36 -2.06 10.63
N LEU A 61 26.74 -2.73 11.58
CA LEU A 61 26.88 -2.44 13.02
C LEU A 61 27.46 -3.63 13.81
N ASN A 62 27.95 -4.66 13.13
CA ASN A 62 28.41 -5.91 13.75
C ASN A 62 27.36 -6.54 14.70
N ILE A 63 26.08 -6.46 14.32
CA ILE A 63 24.98 -7.04 15.08
C ILE A 63 25.01 -8.55 14.93
N THR A 64 24.99 -9.25 16.05
CA THR A 64 24.88 -10.71 16.09
C THR A 64 23.41 -11.16 16.08
N PRO A 65 23.09 -12.40 15.65
CA PRO A 65 21.71 -12.87 15.65
C PRO A 65 21.06 -12.89 17.03
N ASP A 66 21.83 -13.03 18.10
CA ASP A 66 21.34 -12.94 19.50
C ASP A 66 20.76 -11.55 19.85
N GLN A 67 21.15 -10.52 19.13
CA GLN A 67 20.67 -9.15 19.32
C GLN A 67 19.42 -8.85 18.49
N VAL A 68 18.97 -9.76 17.65
CA VAL A 68 17.75 -9.62 16.82
C VAL A 68 16.62 -10.39 17.48
N ALA A 69 15.69 -9.69 18.10
CA ALA A 69 14.57 -10.28 18.81
C ALA A 69 13.60 -11.02 17.90
N ALA A 70 13.30 -10.45 16.73
CA ALA A 70 12.39 -11.04 15.75
C ALA A 70 12.56 -10.41 14.35
N ILE A 71 12.01 -11.10 13.35
CA ILE A 71 11.86 -10.63 11.98
C ILE A 71 10.39 -10.29 11.74
N GLY A 72 10.11 -9.08 11.26
CA GLY A 72 8.83 -8.67 10.69
C GLY A 72 8.97 -8.45 9.19
N ILE A 73 7.97 -8.84 8.42
CA ILE A 73 7.97 -8.76 6.97
C ILE A 73 6.84 -7.87 6.50
N THR A 74 7.13 -6.94 5.61
CA THR A 74 6.14 -6.18 4.87
C THR A 74 6.48 -6.23 3.39
N ASN A 75 5.47 -6.07 2.53
CA ASN A 75 5.64 -6.36 1.12
C ASN A 75 4.70 -5.54 0.24
N GLN A 76 5.13 -5.34 -1.02
CA GLN A 76 4.21 -5.03 -2.11
C GLN A 76 3.10 -6.09 -2.14
N ARG A 77 1.85 -5.65 -2.10
CA ARG A 77 0.69 -6.55 -2.00
C ARG A 77 0.36 -7.14 -3.37
N GLU A 78 -0.50 -8.14 -3.41
CA GLU A 78 -1.13 -8.78 -4.58
C GLU A 78 -0.16 -9.45 -5.56
N THR A 79 1.11 -9.13 -5.56
CA THR A 79 2.12 -9.76 -6.43
C THR A 79 2.13 -11.28 -6.19
N THR A 80 1.94 -12.02 -7.27
CA THR A 80 1.59 -13.45 -7.24
C THR A 80 2.78 -14.31 -7.59
N ILE A 81 3.13 -15.23 -6.70
CA ILE A 81 4.22 -16.21 -6.88
C ILE A 81 3.64 -17.61 -6.75
N ILE A 82 3.98 -18.50 -7.70
CA ILE A 82 3.67 -19.93 -7.64
C ILE A 82 4.98 -20.71 -7.81
N TRP A 83 5.20 -21.67 -6.93
CA TRP A 83 6.41 -22.49 -6.95
C TRP A 83 6.10 -23.96 -6.68
N ASP A 84 6.98 -24.83 -7.13
CA ASP A 84 6.93 -26.25 -6.86
C ASP A 84 7.50 -26.52 -5.46
N LYS A 85 6.69 -27.09 -4.56
CA LYS A 85 7.10 -27.35 -3.16
C LYS A 85 8.23 -28.37 -3.03
N ASN A 86 8.40 -29.23 -4.03
CA ASN A 86 9.39 -30.32 -4.00
C ASN A 86 10.77 -29.83 -4.44
N THR A 87 10.82 -28.87 -5.39
CA THR A 87 12.08 -28.31 -5.89
C THR A 87 12.42 -26.97 -5.26
N GLY A 88 11.42 -26.22 -4.82
CA GLY A 88 11.57 -24.85 -4.34
C GLY A 88 11.70 -23.81 -5.46
N GLU A 89 11.46 -24.21 -6.72
CA GLU A 89 11.63 -23.36 -7.88
C GLU A 89 10.31 -22.71 -8.29
N PRO A 90 10.29 -21.39 -8.56
CA PRO A 90 9.12 -20.73 -9.15
C PRO A 90 8.78 -21.33 -10.52
N VAL A 91 7.50 -21.58 -10.79
CA VAL A 91 7.06 -22.12 -12.09
C VAL A 91 6.98 -21.04 -13.18
N TYR A 92 6.92 -19.80 -12.75
CA TYR A 92 6.88 -18.62 -13.60
C TYR A 92 7.39 -17.40 -12.83
N HIS A 93 7.73 -16.31 -13.54
CA HIS A 93 8.00 -15.02 -12.88
C HIS A 93 6.84 -14.58 -11.99
N ALA A 94 7.13 -13.87 -10.93
CA ALA A 94 6.11 -13.23 -10.11
C ALA A 94 5.33 -12.21 -10.94
N ILE A 95 4.00 -12.37 -11.00
CA ILE A 95 3.15 -11.40 -11.70
C ILE A 95 2.81 -10.27 -10.76
N VAL A 96 3.29 -9.07 -11.09
CA VAL A 96 3.24 -7.89 -10.23
C VAL A 96 1.82 -7.31 -10.17
N TRP A 97 1.47 -6.67 -9.06
CA TRP A 97 0.18 -6.01 -8.84
C TRP A 97 -0.21 -5.01 -9.95
N GLN A 98 0.77 -4.38 -10.59
CA GLN A 98 0.58 -3.43 -11.70
C GLN A 98 0.20 -4.11 -13.04
N CYS A 99 0.41 -5.43 -13.15
CA CYS A 99 0.22 -6.16 -14.40
C CYS A 99 -1.24 -6.24 -14.80
N ARG A 100 -1.54 -5.89 -16.07
CA ARG A 100 -2.90 -5.83 -16.62
C ARG A 100 -3.30 -7.03 -17.48
N ARG A 101 -2.45 -8.09 -17.56
CA ARG A 101 -2.68 -9.24 -18.46
C ARG A 101 -4.00 -9.99 -18.25
N THR A 102 -4.58 -9.91 -17.06
CA THR A 102 -5.82 -10.59 -16.70
C THR A 102 -7.07 -9.70 -16.82
N SER A 103 -6.95 -8.48 -17.37
CA SER A 103 -8.06 -7.53 -17.46
C SER A 103 -9.24 -8.07 -18.21
N GLU A 104 -9.02 -8.76 -19.35
CA GLU A 104 -10.08 -9.36 -20.16
C GLU A 104 -10.86 -10.44 -19.37
N TYR A 105 -10.15 -11.27 -18.59
CA TYR A 105 -10.80 -12.26 -17.75
C TYR A 105 -11.60 -11.60 -16.61
N CYS A 106 -11.13 -10.50 -16.05
CA CYS A 106 -11.89 -9.71 -15.08
C CYS A 106 -13.20 -9.19 -15.69
N ASP A 107 -13.18 -8.73 -16.94
CA ASP A 107 -14.39 -8.28 -17.63
C ASP A 107 -15.37 -9.43 -17.86
N GLN A 108 -14.90 -10.62 -18.23
CA GLN A 108 -15.73 -11.83 -18.34
C GLN A 108 -16.43 -12.19 -17.01
N LEU A 109 -15.72 -12.08 -15.88
CA LEU A 109 -16.32 -12.31 -14.55
C LEU A 109 -17.41 -11.28 -14.21
N LYS A 110 -17.20 -10.01 -14.58
CA LYS A 110 -18.20 -8.94 -14.41
C LYS A 110 -19.43 -9.18 -15.30
N GLU A 111 -19.24 -9.59 -16.55
CA GLU A 111 -20.31 -9.94 -17.49
C GLU A 111 -21.16 -11.13 -17.00
N LYS A 112 -20.56 -12.07 -16.27
CA LYS A 112 -21.27 -13.15 -15.56
C LYS A 112 -22.10 -12.67 -14.37
N GLY A 113 -22.04 -11.38 -14.01
CA GLY A 113 -22.76 -10.81 -12.87
C GLY A 113 -22.15 -11.10 -11.51
N LEU A 114 -20.85 -11.45 -11.45
CA LEU A 114 -20.20 -11.88 -10.21
C LEU A 114 -19.64 -10.72 -9.37
N ALA A 115 -19.68 -9.49 -9.87
CA ALA A 115 -19.05 -8.34 -9.21
C ALA A 115 -19.51 -8.14 -7.76
N GLU A 116 -20.82 -8.16 -7.50
CA GLU A 116 -21.37 -7.97 -6.15
C GLU A 116 -21.03 -9.13 -5.22
N LYS A 117 -21.06 -10.37 -5.73
CA LYS A 117 -20.67 -11.55 -4.96
C LYS A 117 -19.22 -11.46 -4.46
N PHE A 118 -18.30 -11.07 -5.35
CA PHE A 118 -16.89 -10.88 -4.98
C PHE A 118 -16.74 -9.74 -3.97
N ARG A 119 -17.40 -8.60 -4.21
CA ARG A 119 -17.35 -7.45 -3.31
C ARG A 119 -17.80 -7.79 -1.90
N GLN A 120 -18.93 -8.47 -1.75
CA GLN A 120 -19.48 -8.83 -0.43
C GLN A 120 -18.62 -9.82 0.34
N LYS A 121 -17.95 -10.75 -0.37
CA LYS A 121 -17.08 -11.76 0.25
C LYS A 121 -15.68 -11.24 0.54
N THR A 122 -15.10 -10.50 -0.39
CA THR A 122 -13.68 -10.12 -0.33
C THR A 122 -13.43 -8.66 0.01
N GLY A 123 -14.46 -7.80 -0.08
CA GLY A 123 -14.32 -6.34 0.02
C GLY A 123 -13.74 -5.67 -1.22
N LEU A 124 -13.42 -6.45 -2.26
CA LEU A 124 -12.70 -6.00 -3.45
C LEU A 124 -13.60 -5.94 -4.68
N MET A 125 -13.28 -5.04 -5.60
CA MET A 125 -13.80 -5.07 -6.95
C MET A 125 -13.07 -6.16 -7.75
N ILE A 126 -13.72 -6.71 -8.78
CA ILE A 126 -13.03 -7.59 -9.73
C ILE A 126 -12.10 -6.74 -10.60
N ASP A 127 -10.80 -6.89 -10.40
CA ASP A 127 -9.77 -6.17 -11.15
C ASP A 127 -8.48 -7.00 -11.25
N ALA A 128 -7.73 -6.81 -12.33
CA ALA A 128 -6.41 -7.41 -12.55
C ALA A 128 -5.36 -6.99 -11.52
N TYR A 129 -5.65 -6.01 -10.68
CA TYR A 129 -4.82 -5.60 -9.56
C TYR A 129 -4.59 -6.73 -8.56
N PHE A 130 -5.63 -7.52 -8.25
CA PHE A 130 -5.61 -8.55 -7.21
C PHE A 130 -5.04 -9.89 -7.68
N SER A 131 -4.66 -10.76 -6.75
CA SER A 131 -3.89 -11.99 -7.05
C SER A 131 -4.69 -13.06 -7.79
N GLY A 132 -5.97 -13.25 -7.48
CA GLY A 132 -6.74 -14.44 -7.88
C GLY A 132 -6.74 -14.73 -9.39
N THR A 133 -6.96 -13.71 -10.22
CA THR A 133 -6.93 -13.88 -11.68
C THR A 133 -5.52 -14.15 -12.23
N LYS A 134 -4.46 -13.70 -11.53
CA LYS A 134 -3.06 -13.99 -11.88
C LYS A 134 -2.72 -15.46 -11.58
N VAL A 135 -3.20 -16.00 -10.45
CA VAL A 135 -3.06 -17.42 -10.13
C VAL A 135 -3.70 -18.28 -11.24
N LYS A 136 -4.95 -17.97 -11.59
CA LYS A 136 -5.64 -18.66 -12.69
C LYS A 136 -4.85 -18.56 -14.00
N TRP A 137 -4.35 -17.38 -14.32
CA TRP A 137 -3.59 -17.18 -15.55
C TRP A 137 -2.35 -18.09 -15.61
N ILE A 138 -1.59 -18.22 -14.54
CA ILE A 138 -0.43 -19.12 -14.47
C ILE A 138 -0.87 -20.56 -14.69
N LEU A 139 -1.92 -21.01 -13.99
CA LEU A 139 -2.42 -22.39 -14.12
C LEU A 139 -2.90 -22.73 -15.54
N ASP A 140 -3.47 -21.76 -16.26
CA ASP A 140 -4.01 -21.97 -17.59
C ASP A 140 -2.98 -21.80 -18.71
N ASN A 141 -1.89 -21.06 -18.49
CA ASN A 141 -0.95 -20.70 -19.56
C ASN A 141 0.45 -21.32 -19.42
N ILE A 142 0.82 -21.78 -18.22
CA ILE A 142 2.14 -22.39 -18.02
C ILE A 142 2.02 -23.89 -18.15
N PRO A 143 2.84 -24.53 -19.02
CA PRO A 143 2.80 -26.00 -19.20
C PRO A 143 2.91 -26.74 -17.89
N GLU A 144 2.11 -27.80 -17.72
CA GLU A 144 2.06 -28.69 -16.55
C GLU A 144 1.63 -28.02 -15.22
N ALA A 145 1.46 -26.68 -15.17
CA ALA A 145 1.14 -25.98 -13.92
C ALA A 145 -0.18 -26.45 -13.32
N ARG A 146 -1.22 -26.61 -14.15
CA ARG A 146 -2.53 -27.07 -13.67
C ARG A 146 -2.48 -28.50 -13.13
N GLU A 147 -1.85 -29.41 -13.85
CA GLU A 147 -1.71 -30.82 -13.44
C GLU A 147 -0.94 -30.94 -12.12
N LYS A 148 0.15 -30.21 -11.97
CA LYS A 148 0.94 -30.16 -10.72
C LYS A 148 0.16 -29.53 -9.57
N ALA A 149 -0.64 -28.48 -9.83
CA ALA A 149 -1.48 -27.87 -8.83
C ALA A 149 -2.56 -28.83 -8.31
N GLU A 150 -3.23 -29.54 -9.23
CA GLU A 150 -4.24 -30.57 -8.89
C GLU A 150 -3.62 -31.76 -8.15
N ALA A 151 -2.38 -32.11 -8.47
CA ALA A 151 -1.61 -33.11 -7.73
C ALA A 151 -1.16 -32.65 -6.33
N GLY A 152 -1.31 -31.34 -6.03
CA GLY A 152 -0.91 -30.76 -4.76
C GLY A 152 0.60 -30.47 -4.65
N ASP A 153 1.31 -30.37 -5.77
CA ASP A 153 2.75 -30.10 -5.82
C ASP A 153 3.10 -28.61 -5.87
N LEU A 154 2.14 -27.76 -6.25
CA LEU A 154 2.37 -26.32 -6.31
C LEU A 154 1.85 -25.59 -5.08
N LEU A 155 2.59 -24.55 -4.69
CA LEU A 155 2.20 -23.60 -3.65
C LEU A 155 2.05 -22.20 -4.26
N PHE A 156 1.08 -21.47 -3.74
CA PHE A 156 0.85 -20.05 -4.03
C PHE A 156 1.21 -19.21 -2.83
N GLY A 157 1.69 -18.00 -3.09
CA GLY A 157 1.83 -16.96 -2.08
C GLY A 157 1.99 -15.57 -2.69
N THR A 158 1.75 -14.59 -1.87
CA THR A 158 2.24 -13.23 -2.07
C THR A 158 3.70 -13.16 -1.58
N VAL A 159 4.34 -12.01 -1.73
CA VAL A 159 5.80 -11.91 -1.54
C VAL A 159 6.23 -12.31 -0.12
N GLU A 160 5.46 -11.93 0.91
CA GLU A 160 5.78 -12.31 2.30
C GLU A 160 5.70 -13.82 2.52
N THR A 161 4.72 -14.48 1.91
CA THR A 161 4.60 -15.96 1.98
C THR A 161 5.82 -16.65 1.37
N TRP A 162 6.26 -16.17 0.21
CA TRP A 162 7.49 -16.63 -0.43
C TRP A 162 8.71 -16.44 0.47
N LEU A 163 8.87 -15.26 1.06
CA LEU A 163 9.99 -14.96 1.96
C LEU A 163 9.96 -15.82 3.22
N ILE A 164 8.78 -16.03 3.85
CA ILE A 164 8.64 -16.90 5.02
C ILE A 164 8.99 -18.34 4.64
N TRP A 165 8.49 -18.83 3.51
CA TRP A 165 8.78 -20.19 3.04
C TRP A 165 10.27 -20.39 2.79
N LYS A 166 10.95 -19.42 2.14
CA LYS A 166 12.42 -19.47 1.92
C LYS A 166 13.20 -19.36 3.24
N LEU A 167 12.85 -18.42 4.12
CA LEU A 167 13.50 -18.24 5.43
C LEU A 167 13.41 -19.48 6.29
N THR A 168 12.30 -20.22 6.23
CA THR A 168 12.08 -21.44 7.00
C THR A 168 12.50 -22.73 6.27
N LYS A 169 13.16 -22.59 5.11
CA LYS A 169 13.55 -23.74 4.25
C LYS A 169 12.38 -24.67 3.93
N GLY A 170 11.24 -24.10 3.58
CA GLY A 170 10.06 -24.85 3.15
C GLY A 170 9.23 -25.45 4.28
N LYS A 171 9.54 -25.15 5.54
CA LYS A 171 8.80 -25.73 6.69
C LYS A 171 7.46 -25.02 6.95
N VAL A 172 7.31 -23.76 6.54
CA VAL A 172 6.14 -22.91 6.86
C VAL A 172 5.58 -22.27 5.60
N HIS A 173 4.29 -22.52 5.33
CA HIS A 173 3.54 -21.96 4.22
C HIS A 173 2.34 -21.18 4.78
N VAL A 174 2.55 -19.88 5.06
CA VAL A 174 1.57 -19.00 5.69
C VAL A 174 1.51 -17.66 4.98
N THR A 175 0.36 -16.99 5.10
CA THR A 175 0.15 -15.58 4.81
C THR A 175 -0.53 -14.92 6.00
N ASP A 176 -0.45 -13.59 6.11
CA ASP A 176 -1.24 -12.90 7.11
C ASP A 176 -2.62 -12.47 6.55
N TYR A 177 -3.55 -12.13 7.44
CA TYR A 177 -4.90 -11.73 7.03
C TYR A 177 -4.90 -10.49 6.12
N SER A 178 -3.98 -9.56 6.30
CA SER A 178 -3.95 -8.34 5.49
C SER A 178 -3.55 -8.64 4.05
N ASN A 179 -2.58 -9.51 3.81
CA ASN A 179 -2.20 -9.97 2.47
C ASN A 179 -3.24 -10.93 1.88
N ALA A 180 -3.79 -11.85 2.66
CA ALA A 180 -4.88 -12.73 2.23
C ALA A 180 -6.07 -11.93 1.69
N ALA A 181 -6.45 -10.83 2.37
CA ALA A 181 -7.53 -9.94 1.96
C ALA A 181 -7.27 -9.24 0.61
N ARG A 182 -6.05 -9.26 0.08
CA ARG A 182 -5.70 -8.65 -1.21
C ARG A 182 -5.70 -9.64 -2.37
N THR A 183 -5.97 -10.89 -2.11
CA THR A 183 -5.88 -11.95 -3.13
C THR A 183 -7.12 -12.07 -4.01
N MET A 184 -8.26 -11.52 -3.60
CA MET A 184 -9.59 -11.75 -4.20
C MET A 184 -10.07 -13.22 -4.04
N LEU A 185 -9.40 -14.00 -3.19
CA LEU A 185 -9.72 -15.41 -2.89
C LEU A 185 -10.19 -15.61 -1.45
N PHE A 186 -9.99 -14.61 -0.59
CA PHE A 186 -10.19 -14.69 0.85
C PHE A 186 -11.47 -13.99 1.27
N ASN A 187 -12.31 -14.70 2.03
CA ASN A 187 -13.53 -14.14 2.58
C ASN A 187 -13.20 -13.38 3.88
N ILE A 188 -13.29 -12.06 3.82
CA ILE A 188 -12.95 -11.17 4.94
C ILE A 188 -13.95 -11.24 6.11
N ASN A 189 -15.14 -11.83 5.89
CA ASN A 189 -16.15 -11.98 6.94
C ASN A 189 -15.94 -13.26 7.77
N THR A 190 -15.49 -14.34 7.12
CA THR A 190 -15.25 -15.64 7.75
C THR A 190 -13.79 -15.87 8.11
N LEU A 191 -12.87 -15.08 7.56
CA LEU A 191 -11.41 -15.22 7.69
C LEU A 191 -10.90 -16.56 7.16
N GLU A 192 -11.47 -17.00 6.05
CA GLU A 192 -11.14 -18.24 5.36
C GLU A 192 -11.05 -18.03 3.84
N TRP A 193 -10.33 -18.92 3.16
CA TRP A 193 -10.36 -18.99 1.71
C TRP A 193 -11.77 -19.37 1.24
N ASP A 194 -12.33 -18.62 0.28
CA ASP A 194 -13.72 -18.78 -0.15
C ASP A 194 -13.84 -19.89 -1.21
N ASP A 195 -14.45 -21.01 -0.84
CA ASP A 195 -14.57 -22.19 -1.70
C ASP A 195 -15.34 -21.93 -2.99
N GLU A 196 -16.37 -21.06 -2.99
CA GLU A 196 -17.12 -20.74 -4.20
C GLU A 196 -16.29 -19.89 -5.17
N ILE A 197 -15.46 -18.98 -4.66
CA ILE A 197 -14.54 -18.19 -5.50
C ILE A 197 -13.44 -19.09 -6.06
N LEU A 198 -12.90 -20.00 -5.26
CA LEU A 198 -11.88 -20.94 -5.71
C LEU A 198 -12.41 -21.85 -6.82
N GLU A 199 -13.66 -22.33 -6.69
CA GLU A 199 -14.32 -23.13 -7.72
C GLU A 199 -14.54 -22.32 -9.03
N GLU A 200 -15.04 -21.07 -8.92
CA GLU A 200 -15.22 -20.21 -10.10
C GLU A 200 -13.92 -19.94 -10.87
N LEU A 201 -12.82 -19.74 -10.13
CA LEU A 201 -11.52 -19.50 -10.73
C LEU A 201 -10.76 -20.78 -11.08
N GLY A 202 -11.24 -21.94 -10.67
CA GLY A 202 -10.56 -23.24 -10.86
C GLY A 202 -9.21 -23.32 -10.15
N ILE A 203 -9.12 -22.81 -8.91
CA ILE A 203 -7.89 -22.79 -8.11
C ILE A 203 -7.97 -23.87 -7.04
N PRO A 204 -7.06 -24.87 -7.03
CA PRO A 204 -7.02 -25.88 -5.99
C PRO A 204 -6.70 -25.28 -4.62
N LYS A 205 -7.51 -25.55 -3.61
CA LYS A 205 -7.33 -25.06 -2.24
C LYS A 205 -6.01 -25.52 -1.61
N SER A 206 -5.49 -26.66 -2.04
CA SER A 206 -4.21 -27.22 -1.59
C SER A 206 -2.99 -26.32 -1.89
N MET A 207 -3.12 -25.40 -2.85
CA MET A 207 -2.05 -24.44 -3.19
C MET A 207 -1.96 -23.28 -2.19
N LEU A 208 -3.01 -23.03 -1.41
CA LEU A 208 -3.16 -21.79 -0.65
C LEU A 208 -2.44 -21.89 0.70
N PRO A 209 -1.76 -20.80 1.15
CA PRO A 209 -1.13 -20.78 2.45
C PRO A 209 -2.17 -20.76 3.58
N GLN A 210 -1.78 -21.16 4.77
CA GLN A 210 -2.59 -20.93 5.95
C GLN A 210 -2.64 -19.41 6.24
N ALA A 211 -3.85 -18.85 6.27
CA ALA A 211 -4.04 -17.46 6.68
C ALA A 211 -4.01 -17.35 8.20
N ARG A 212 -3.21 -16.41 8.73
CA ARG A 212 -2.96 -16.25 10.16
C ARG A 212 -2.99 -14.76 10.56
N PRO A 213 -3.08 -14.44 11.87
CA PRO A 213 -2.96 -13.06 12.34
C PRO A 213 -1.65 -12.40 11.88
N SER A 214 -1.66 -11.06 11.78
CA SER A 214 -0.50 -10.28 11.32
C SER A 214 0.64 -10.24 12.35
N SER A 215 0.34 -10.49 13.64
CA SER A 215 1.32 -10.58 14.73
C SER A 215 1.20 -11.95 15.41
N GLU A 216 2.08 -12.85 15.03
CA GLU A 216 2.16 -14.20 15.54
C GLU A 216 3.51 -14.81 15.15
N ILE A 217 4.08 -15.69 15.97
CA ILE A 217 5.27 -16.43 15.57
C ILE A 217 4.88 -17.49 14.54
N TYR A 218 5.23 -17.28 13.27
CA TYR A 218 4.93 -18.20 12.19
C TYR A 218 5.90 -19.38 12.13
N GLY A 219 7.14 -19.13 12.52
CA GLY A 219 8.23 -20.09 12.51
C GLY A 219 9.56 -19.43 12.80
N MET A 220 10.63 -20.17 12.60
CA MET A 220 12.00 -19.71 12.80
C MET A 220 12.71 -19.56 11.47
N ALA A 221 13.39 -18.44 11.23
CA ALA A 221 14.36 -18.36 10.15
C ALA A 221 15.50 -19.33 10.42
N ASP A 222 15.89 -20.11 9.39
CA ASP A 222 16.89 -21.16 9.55
C ASP A 222 18.26 -20.59 9.93
N GLU A 223 18.93 -21.26 10.86
CA GLU A 223 20.24 -20.84 11.40
C GLU A 223 21.32 -20.63 10.34
N SER A 224 21.22 -21.31 9.20
CA SER A 224 22.21 -21.18 8.12
C SER A 224 22.24 -19.80 7.46
N TYR A 225 21.20 -18.98 7.62
CA TYR A 225 21.16 -17.64 7.06
C TYR A 225 21.83 -16.59 7.93
N PHE A 226 21.68 -16.70 9.25
CA PHE A 226 22.12 -15.69 10.20
C PHE A 226 23.08 -16.23 11.27
N GLY A 227 23.35 -17.53 11.27
CA GLY A 227 24.18 -18.20 12.27
C GLY A 227 23.43 -18.65 13.54
N LYS A 228 22.13 -18.32 13.62
CA LYS A 228 21.20 -18.76 14.67
C LYS A 228 19.76 -18.64 14.15
N GLU A 229 18.85 -19.41 14.68
CA GLU A 229 17.42 -19.26 14.44
C GLU A 229 16.90 -17.93 15.00
N ILE A 230 16.10 -17.22 14.18
CA ILE A 230 15.44 -15.95 14.58
C ILE A 230 13.93 -16.12 14.32
N PRO A 231 13.05 -15.81 15.31
CA PRO A 231 11.62 -15.93 15.14
C PRO A 231 11.09 -14.94 14.08
N ILE A 232 10.22 -15.43 13.20
CA ILE A 232 9.45 -14.62 12.25
C ILE A 232 8.12 -14.34 12.91
N GLY A 233 7.94 -13.13 13.44
CA GLY A 233 6.85 -12.77 14.36
C GLY A 233 5.78 -11.85 13.78
N GLY A 234 5.93 -11.40 12.55
CA GLY A 234 4.97 -10.47 11.96
C GLY A 234 5.02 -10.43 10.45
N ALA A 235 3.86 -10.26 9.84
CA ALA A 235 3.72 -9.99 8.42
C ALA A 235 2.51 -9.08 8.16
N ALA A 236 2.64 -8.13 7.24
CA ALA A 236 1.53 -7.31 6.77
C ALA A 236 1.85 -6.73 5.39
N GLY A 237 0.81 -6.51 4.57
CA GLY A 237 0.93 -5.72 3.36
C GLY A 237 1.45 -4.32 3.65
N ASP A 238 2.16 -3.72 2.70
CA ASP A 238 2.87 -2.45 2.90
C ASP A 238 1.99 -1.31 3.44
N GLN A 239 0.78 -1.18 2.91
CA GLN A 239 -0.14 -0.13 3.33
C GLN A 239 -0.75 -0.39 4.70
N GLN A 240 -1.02 -1.66 5.03
CA GLN A 240 -1.49 -2.08 6.35
C GLN A 240 -0.37 -1.95 7.40
N ALA A 241 0.85 -2.33 7.05
CA ALA A 241 2.02 -2.11 7.91
C ALA A 241 2.22 -0.62 8.20
N ALA A 242 2.09 0.25 7.20
CA ALA A 242 2.15 1.71 7.39
C ALA A 242 1.03 2.22 8.32
N LEU A 243 -0.19 1.72 8.17
CA LEU A 243 -1.31 2.07 9.07
C LEU A 243 -1.01 1.68 10.52
N PHE A 244 -0.42 0.47 10.72
CA PHE A 244 0.00 0.00 12.04
C PHE A 244 1.19 0.82 12.59
N GLY A 245 2.20 1.08 11.76
CA GLY A 245 3.36 1.90 12.12
C GLY A 245 3.02 3.35 12.44
N GLN A 246 1.97 3.88 11.83
CA GLN A 246 1.37 5.17 12.16
C GLN A 246 0.50 5.12 13.42
N THR A 247 0.39 3.97 14.07
CA THR A 247 -0.44 3.79 15.28
C THR A 247 -1.90 4.20 15.11
N CYS A 248 -2.48 3.96 13.94
CA CYS A 248 -3.89 4.24 13.66
C CYS A 248 -4.78 3.12 14.25
N PHE A 249 -4.77 2.98 15.57
CA PHE A 249 -5.41 1.86 16.28
C PHE A 249 -6.88 2.07 16.61
N THR A 250 -7.37 3.30 16.47
CA THR A 250 -8.76 3.67 16.77
C THR A 250 -9.53 3.91 15.48
N ALA A 251 -10.78 3.50 15.44
CA ALA A 251 -11.66 3.78 14.29
C ALA A 251 -11.76 5.29 14.03
N GLY A 252 -11.62 5.69 12.77
CA GLY A 252 -11.56 7.09 12.36
C GLY A 252 -10.14 7.67 12.27
N GLU A 253 -9.13 6.99 12.76
CA GLU A 253 -7.75 7.36 12.45
C GLU A 253 -7.37 6.87 11.06
N ALA A 254 -6.74 7.75 10.30
CA ALA A 254 -6.32 7.47 8.94
C ALA A 254 -4.86 7.84 8.71
N LYS A 255 -4.26 7.15 7.76
CA LYS A 255 -2.93 7.50 7.25
C LYS A 255 -3.00 7.85 5.76
N ASN A 256 -2.10 8.69 5.30
CA ASN A 256 -1.84 8.92 3.88
C ASN A 256 -0.32 8.82 3.62
N THR A 257 0.06 7.87 2.79
CA THR A 257 1.44 7.73 2.32
C THR A 257 1.58 8.40 0.96
N TYR A 258 2.31 9.51 0.90
CA TYR A 258 2.57 10.28 -0.31
C TYR A 258 3.81 9.75 -1.04
N GLY A 259 3.60 8.84 -1.97
CA GLY A 259 4.61 8.36 -2.92
C GLY A 259 4.42 8.97 -4.31
N THR A 260 4.70 8.23 -5.36
CA THR A 260 4.35 8.58 -6.76
C THR A 260 2.86 8.85 -6.92
N GLY A 261 2.03 7.94 -6.42
CA GLY A 261 0.64 8.16 -6.05
C GLY A 261 0.51 8.37 -4.54
N ALA A 262 -0.71 8.33 -4.02
CA ALA A 262 -0.95 8.33 -2.59
C ALA A 262 -1.94 7.22 -2.21
N PHE A 263 -1.69 6.56 -1.08
CA PHE A 263 -2.54 5.50 -0.56
C PHE A 263 -3.06 5.88 0.82
N LEU A 264 -4.38 5.98 0.91
CA LEU A 264 -5.09 6.35 2.12
C LEU A 264 -5.77 5.13 2.70
N LEU A 265 -5.55 4.88 3.99
CA LEU A 265 -6.28 3.87 4.75
C LEU A 265 -6.87 4.51 6.00
N MET A 266 -8.15 4.22 6.24
CA MET A 266 -8.84 4.59 7.49
C MET A 266 -9.20 3.31 8.25
N ASN A 267 -8.81 3.22 9.51
CA ASN A 267 -9.27 2.16 10.39
C ASN A 267 -10.77 2.33 10.65
N THR A 268 -11.55 1.31 10.35
CA THR A 268 -13.02 1.29 10.52
C THR A 268 -13.47 0.45 11.72
N GLY A 269 -12.53 -0.08 12.51
CA GLY A 269 -12.82 -0.90 13.69
C GLY A 269 -12.90 -2.39 13.35
N THR A 270 -13.67 -3.13 14.16
CA THR A 270 -13.69 -4.61 14.14
C THR A 270 -14.77 -5.20 13.21
N LYS A 271 -15.43 -4.38 12.42
CA LYS A 271 -16.42 -4.83 11.42
C LYS A 271 -16.07 -4.28 10.05
N PRO A 272 -16.21 -5.08 8.98
CA PRO A 272 -15.99 -4.59 7.63
C PRO A 272 -17.06 -3.55 7.27
N VAL A 273 -16.62 -2.47 6.63
CA VAL A 273 -17.50 -1.45 6.03
C VAL A 273 -17.37 -1.56 4.53
N PHE A 274 -18.48 -1.84 3.84
CA PHE A 274 -18.50 -1.92 2.39
C PHE A 274 -18.78 -0.56 1.78
N SER A 275 -18.00 -0.20 0.75
CA SER A 275 -18.09 1.13 0.14
C SER A 275 -19.08 1.17 -1.01
N ASP A 276 -19.90 2.21 -1.04
CA ASP A 276 -20.75 2.55 -2.20
C ASP A 276 -20.10 3.67 -3.06
N ASN A 277 -18.98 4.23 -2.59
CA ASN A 277 -18.25 5.31 -3.25
C ASN A 277 -16.94 4.83 -3.94
N GLY A 278 -16.85 3.53 -4.26
CA GLY A 278 -15.73 2.97 -5.02
C GLY A 278 -14.43 2.79 -4.22
N LEU A 279 -14.50 2.79 -2.89
CA LEU A 279 -13.35 2.46 -2.04
C LEU A 279 -13.21 0.94 -1.88
N ILE A 280 -12.04 0.51 -1.46
CA ILE A 280 -11.74 -0.89 -1.18
C ILE A 280 -11.93 -1.14 0.31
N THR A 281 -12.69 -2.20 0.65
CA THR A 281 -12.74 -2.75 2.00
C THR A 281 -11.66 -3.80 2.15
N THR A 282 -10.85 -3.70 3.19
CA THR A 282 -9.73 -4.62 3.41
C THR A 282 -9.55 -4.92 4.90
N ILE A 283 -8.78 -5.95 5.23
CA ILE A 283 -8.34 -6.20 6.59
C ILE A 283 -7.12 -5.32 6.87
N ALA A 284 -7.15 -4.59 7.99
CA ALA A 284 -6.03 -3.79 8.45
C ALA A 284 -4.96 -4.68 9.10
N TRP A 285 -5.34 -5.49 10.06
CA TRP A 285 -4.48 -6.49 10.73
C TRP A 285 -5.30 -7.47 11.57
N GLY A 286 -4.68 -8.59 11.92
CA GLY A 286 -5.11 -9.48 12.99
C GLY A 286 -4.10 -9.44 14.15
N LEU A 287 -4.56 -9.21 15.37
CA LEU A 287 -3.73 -9.11 16.57
C LEU A 287 -4.50 -9.61 17.79
N ASN A 288 -3.93 -10.54 18.57
CA ASN A 288 -4.50 -11.03 19.84
C ASN A 288 -5.96 -11.51 19.74
N GLY A 289 -6.33 -12.17 18.64
CA GLY A 289 -7.68 -12.69 18.41
C GLY A 289 -8.68 -11.66 17.92
N GLU A 290 -8.28 -10.41 17.72
CA GLU A 290 -9.08 -9.34 17.14
C GLU A 290 -8.64 -9.04 15.71
N VAL A 291 -9.59 -8.78 14.82
CA VAL A 291 -9.34 -8.32 13.46
C VAL A 291 -9.87 -6.91 13.30
N ASN A 292 -9.03 -6.03 12.80
CA ASN A 292 -9.40 -4.66 12.43
C ASN A 292 -9.51 -4.56 10.91
N TYR A 293 -10.47 -3.77 10.45
CA TYR A 293 -10.73 -3.51 9.04
C TYR A 293 -10.37 -2.08 8.67
N ALA A 294 -10.20 -1.84 7.39
CA ALA A 294 -9.93 -0.51 6.85
C ALA A 294 -10.67 -0.28 5.54
N LEU A 295 -11.00 0.98 5.27
CA LEU A 295 -11.30 1.47 3.93
C LEU A 295 -10.01 1.99 3.30
N GLU A 296 -9.80 1.65 2.03
CA GLU A 296 -8.66 2.10 1.24
C GLU A 296 -9.09 2.87 0.01
N GLY A 297 -8.46 4.02 -0.22
CA GLY A 297 -8.57 4.78 -1.45
C GLY A 297 -7.19 5.09 -2.02
N SER A 298 -7.07 5.01 -3.34
CA SER A 298 -5.83 5.24 -4.07
C SER A 298 -5.93 6.49 -4.94
N ILE A 299 -4.94 7.36 -4.82
CA ILE A 299 -4.72 8.51 -5.68
C ILE A 299 -3.58 8.15 -6.62
N PHE A 300 -3.83 8.12 -7.93
CA PHE A 300 -2.84 7.63 -8.89
C PHE A 300 -1.66 8.58 -9.08
N VAL A 301 -1.89 9.87 -8.95
CA VAL A 301 -0.89 10.90 -9.20
C VAL A 301 -0.80 11.85 -8.01
N ALA A 302 0.24 11.71 -7.22
CA ALA A 302 0.59 12.59 -6.11
C ALA A 302 2.00 13.18 -6.32
N GLY A 303 3.04 12.57 -5.79
CA GLY A 303 4.42 13.01 -6.00
C GLY A 303 4.82 13.06 -7.48
N ALA A 304 4.20 12.22 -8.33
CA ALA A 304 4.40 12.27 -9.78
C ALA A 304 4.02 13.62 -10.39
N ALA A 305 3.05 14.37 -9.81
CA ALA A 305 2.73 15.72 -10.27
C ALA A 305 3.87 16.71 -10.03
N ILE A 306 4.57 16.57 -8.91
CA ILE A 306 5.73 17.40 -8.59
C ILE A 306 6.94 17.01 -9.45
N GLN A 307 7.13 15.70 -9.70
CA GLN A 307 8.15 15.23 -10.65
C GLN A 307 7.89 15.78 -12.05
N TRP A 308 6.64 15.79 -12.50
CA TRP A 308 6.26 16.37 -13.79
C TRP A 308 6.58 17.87 -13.87
N LEU A 309 6.33 18.66 -12.81
CA LEU A 309 6.74 20.06 -12.76
C LEU A 309 8.25 20.25 -12.88
N ARG A 310 9.03 19.32 -12.33
CA ARG A 310 10.49 19.32 -12.36
C ARG A 310 11.04 18.85 -13.71
N ASP A 311 10.67 17.67 -14.14
CA ASP A 311 11.35 16.93 -15.22
C ASP A 311 10.85 17.37 -16.60
N GLU A 312 9.54 17.56 -16.75
CA GLU A 312 8.91 17.85 -18.04
C GLU A 312 8.64 19.35 -18.20
N MET A 313 8.04 19.97 -17.21
CA MET A 313 7.69 21.41 -17.28
C MET A 313 8.85 22.33 -16.91
N ARG A 314 9.86 21.80 -16.19
CA ARG A 314 11.05 22.54 -15.73
C ARG A 314 10.70 23.84 -14.99
N LEU A 315 9.65 23.79 -14.19
CA LEU A 315 9.19 24.93 -13.38
C LEU A 315 9.86 24.98 -12.01
N VAL A 316 10.40 23.86 -11.55
CA VAL A 316 11.19 23.72 -10.31
C VAL A 316 12.46 22.93 -10.61
N ASP A 317 13.54 23.20 -9.90
CA ASP A 317 14.82 22.49 -10.08
C ASP A 317 14.86 21.19 -9.22
N SER A 318 14.20 21.22 -8.08
CA SER A 318 14.04 20.08 -7.19
C SER A 318 12.64 20.03 -6.57
N SER A 319 12.22 18.87 -6.09
CA SER A 319 10.91 18.74 -5.45
C SER A 319 10.74 19.65 -4.21
N PRO A 320 11.75 19.82 -3.33
CA PRO A 320 11.68 20.74 -2.20
C PRO A 320 11.45 22.21 -2.59
N ASP A 321 11.94 22.66 -3.76
CA ASP A 321 11.75 24.03 -4.23
C ASP A 321 10.28 24.40 -4.41
N SER A 322 9.42 23.41 -4.64
CA SER A 322 7.97 23.62 -4.81
C SER A 322 7.33 24.31 -3.62
N GLU A 323 7.78 24.03 -2.39
CA GLU A 323 7.29 24.71 -1.17
C GLU A 323 7.60 26.19 -1.19
N TYR A 324 8.86 26.54 -1.45
CA TYR A 324 9.28 27.93 -1.51
C TYR A 324 8.59 28.67 -2.65
N MET A 325 8.50 28.06 -3.82
CA MET A 325 7.87 28.71 -4.99
C MET A 325 6.37 28.90 -4.81
N ALA A 326 5.66 27.96 -4.19
CA ALA A 326 4.23 28.11 -3.86
C ALA A 326 3.98 29.27 -2.89
N SER A 327 4.92 29.54 -1.98
CA SER A 327 4.82 30.66 -1.02
C SER A 327 5.04 32.04 -1.63
N LYS A 328 5.47 32.13 -2.90
CA LYS A 328 5.66 33.42 -3.60
C LYS A 328 4.35 34.11 -3.99
N VAL A 329 3.24 33.39 -3.93
CA VAL A 329 1.92 33.91 -4.26
C VAL A 329 0.96 33.66 -3.10
N LYS A 330 0.01 34.58 -2.91
CA LYS A 330 -0.95 34.49 -1.81
C LYS A 330 -1.95 33.33 -2.00
N ASP A 331 -2.37 33.11 -3.23
CA ASP A 331 -3.35 32.10 -3.63
C ASP A 331 -3.04 31.60 -5.06
N THR A 332 -3.90 30.78 -5.64
CA THR A 332 -3.74 30.28 -7.01
C THR A 332 -4.30 31.21 -8.09
N ASN A 333 -4.86 32.38 -7.70
CA ASN A 333 -5.54 33.30 -8.57
C ASN A 333 -6.62 32.63 -9.44
N GLY A 334 -7.37 31.69 -8.83
CA GLY A 334 -8.43 30.92 -9.49
C GLY A 334 -7.94 29.79 -10.41
N CYS A 335 -6.64 29.53 -10.46
CA CYS A 335 -6.08 28.44 -11.22
C CYS A 335 -6.19 27.10 -10.44
N TYR A 336 -6.65 26.05 -11.10
CA TYR A 336 -6.68 24.68 -10.58
C TYR A 336 -5.94 23.75 -11.53
N VAL A 337 -5.21 22.78 -10.95
CA VAL A 337 -4.54 21.70 -11.68
C VAL A 337 -5.16 20.39 -11.25
N VAL A 338 -5.69 19.64 -12.21
CA VAL A 338 -6.18 18.28 -11.99
C VAL A 338 -5.16 17.31 -12.59
N PRO A 339 -4.33 16.62 -11.79
CA PRO A 339 -3.22 15.82 -12.30
C PRO A 339 -3.65 14.40 -12.71
N ALA A 340 -4.68 14.29 -13.53
CA ALA A 340 -5.23 13.02 -14.00
C ALA A 340 -4.40 12.40 -15.15
N PHE A 341 -3.07 12.27 -14.98
CA PHE A 341 -2.16 11.83 -16.06
C PHE A 341 -2.49 10.42 -16.58
N THR A 342 -2.97 9.55 -15.69
CA THR A 342 -3.36 8.16 -15.98
C THR A 342 -4.83 7.88 -15.67
N GLY A 343 -5.66 8.93 -15.69
CA GLY A 343 -7.03 8.89 -15.21
C GLY A 343 -7.15 9.29 -13.73
N LEU A 344 -8.37 9.24 -13.21
CA LEU A 344 -8.69 9.48 -11.81
C LEU A 344 -9.05 8.17 -11.11
N GLY A 345 -8.51 7.95 -9.92
CA GLY A 345 -8.86 6.88 -9.02
C GLY A 345 -10.10 7.20 -8.18
N ALA A 346 -10.15 6.62 -6.97
CA ALA A 346 -11.24 6.87 -6.03
C ALA A 346 -11.38 8.37 -5.68
N PRO A 347 -12.61 8.87 -5.49
CA PRO A 347 -13.89 8.21 -5.70
C PRO A 347 -14.42 8.30 -7.14
N HIS A 348 -13.71 8.97 -8.04
CA HIS A 348 -14.20 9.37 -9.37
C HIS A 348 -14.20 8.24 -10.41
N TRP A 349 -13.20 7.36 -10.39
CA TRP A 349 -13.04 6.19 -11.27
C TRP A 349 -13.22 6.50 -12.76
N ASP A 350 -12.56 7.55 -13.25
CA ASP A 350 -12.56 7.89 -14.67
C ASP A 350 -11.20 7.63 -15.31
N GLN A 351 -11.07 6.49 -15.98
CA GLN A 351 -9.86 6.11 -16.73
C GLN A 351 -9.61 6.99 -17.97
N TYR A 352 -10.61 7.75 -18.43
CA TYR A 352 -10.53 8.64 -19.60
C TYR A 352 -10.22 10.08 -19.22
N ALA A 353 -10.26 10.42 -17.94
CA ALA A 353 -9.80 11.72 -17.48
C ALA A 353 -8.32 11.93 -17.84
N ARG A 354 -7.95 13.18 -18.12
CA ARG A 354 -6.54 13.57 -18.35
C ARG A 354 -6.19 14.82 -17.57
N GLY A 355 -4.88 15.00 -17.37
CA GLY A 355 -4.34 16.19 -16.70
C GLY A 355 -4.90 17.47 -17.31
N THR A 356 -5.44 18.36 -16.47
CA THR A 356 -6.16 19.54 -16.90
C THR A 356 -5.76 20.74 -16.04
N ILE A 357 -5.52 21.88 -16.66
CA ILE A 357 -5.29 23.16 -15.98
C ILE A 357 -6.41 24.11 -16.39
N VAL A 358 -7.14 24.63 -15.41
CA VAL A 358 -8.27 25.56 -15.65
C VAL A 358 -8.09 26.86 -14.86
N GLY A 359 -8.85 27.89 -15.23
CA GLY A 359 -8.82 29.18 -14.52
C GLY A 359 -7.61 30.05 -14.87
N ILE A 360 -6.89 29.77 -15.97
CA ILE A 360 -5.75 30.56 -16.40
C ILE A 360 -6.23 31.91 -16.93
N THR A 361 -5.77 32.98 -16.30
CA THR A 361 -5.91 34.38 -16.75
C THR A 361 -4.52 34.96 -17.01
N ARG A 362 -4.45 36.18 -17.57
CA ARG A 362 -3.17 36.85 -17.79
C ARG A 362 -2.37 37.09 -16.49
N GLY A 363 -3.03 37.12 -15.33
CA GLY A 363 -2.38 37.26 -14.03
C GLY A 363 -1.77 35.97 -13.46
N VAL A 364 -2.11 34.82 -14.04
CA VAL A 364 -1.55 33.53 -13.59
C VAL A 364 -0.12 33.36 -14.12
N ASN A 365 0.80 33.06 -13.22
CA ASN A 365 2.20 32.81 -13.55
C ASN A 365 2.66 31.42 -13.02
N LYS A 366 3.92 31.05 -13.22
CA LYS A 366 4.45 29.75 -12.82
C LYS A 366 4.23 29.43 -11.32
N TYR A 367 4.31 30.41 -10.45
CA TYR A 367 4.14 30.19 -9.00
C TYR A 367 2.70 29.79 -8.65
N HIS A 368 1.71 30.36 -9.35
CA HIS A 368 0.31 29.97 -9.21
C HIS A 368 0.08 28.51 -9.66
N VAL A 369 0.70 28.10 -10.79
CA VAL A 369 0.61 26.72 -11.29
C VAL A 369 1.28 25.73 -10.34
N ILE A 370 2.47 26.05 -9.82
CA ILE A 370 3.17 25.22 -8.84
C ILE A 370 2.32 25.06 -7.57
N ARG A 371 1.78 26.17 -7.06
CA ARG A 371 0.90 26.16 -5.89
C ARG A 371 -0.37 25.34 -6.15
N ALA A 372 -1.04 25.54 -7.27
CA ALA A 372 -2.24 24.78 -7.65
C ALA A 372 -1.95 23.27 -7.79
N THR A 373 -0.76 22.91 -8.23
CA THR A 373 -0.34 21.51 -8.29
C THR A 373 -0.18 20.91 -6.89
N LEU A 374 0.44 21.63 -5.94
CA LEU A 374 0.53 21.18 -4.55
C LEU A 374 -0.87 21.10 -3.90
N GLU A 375 -1.70 22.13 -4.08
CA GLU A 375 -3.06 22.15 -3.56
C GLU A 375 -3.89 20.96 -4.09
N SER A 376 -3.65 20.52 -5.34
CA SER A 376 -4.36 19.40 -5.95
C SER A 376 -4.16 18.07 -5.20
N LEU A 377 -3.00 17.87 -4.57
CA LEU A 377 -2.73 16.67 -3.78
C LEU A 377 -3.63 16.64 -2.52
N ALA A 378 -3.82 17.82 -1.92
CA ALA A 378 -4.68 17.97 -0.76
C ALA A 378 -6.17 17.81 -1.11
N TYR A 379 -6.60 18.36 -2.24
CA TYR A 379 -7.98 18.18 -2.71
C TYR A 379 -8.31 16.73 -3.04
N GLN A 380 -7.44 15.99 -3.73
CA GLN A 380 -7.65 14.57 -4.01
C GLN A 380 -7.74 13.76 -2.71
N THR A 381 -6.90 14.09 -1.72
CA THR A 381 -6.95 13.48 -0.38
C THR A 381 -8.28 13.77 0.30
N TYR A 382 -8.78 15.00 0.20
CA TYR A 382 -10.09 15.38 0.72
C TYR A 382 -11.22 14.54 0.08
N ASP A 383 -11.24 14.40 -1.24
CA ASP A 383 -12.25 13.63 -1.95
C ASP A 383 -12.33 12.18 -1.44
N VAL A 384 -11.17 11.53 -1.29
CA VAL A 384 -11.09 10.15 -0.78
C VAL A 384 -11.54 10.06 0.68
N LEU A 385 -11.09 10.94 1.56
CA LEU A 385 -11.45 10.90 2.97
C LEU A 385 -12.92 11.24 3.20
N LYS A 386 -13.52 12.12 2.40
CA LYS A 386 -14.96 12.38 2.44
C LYS A 386 -15.78 11.17 1.99
N ALA A 387 -15.31 10.43 1.00
CA ALA A 387 -15.92 9.16 0.62
C ALA A 387 -15.82 8.14 1.76
N MET A 388 -14.68 8.05 2.46
CA MET A 388 -14.49 7.18 3.61
C MET A 388 -15.45 7.52 4.78
N GLU A 389 -15.60 8.81 5.09
CA GLU A 389 -16.55 9.28 6.10
C GLU A 389 -18.00 8.97 5.70
N ALA A 390 -18.36 9.17 4.44
CA ALA A 390 -19.71 8.88 3.94
C ALA A 390 -20.07 7.40 4.01
N ASP A 391 -19.15 6.52 3.62
CA ASP A 391 -19.36 5.06 3.63
C ASP A 391 -19.37 4.48 5.06
N SER A 392 -18.49 4.94 5.92
CA SER A 392 -18.32 4.39 7.26
C SER A 392 -19.24 5.03 8.31
N GLY A 393 -19.71 6.25 8.07
CA GLY A 393 -20.36 7.07 9.09
C GLY A 393 -19.42 7.51 10.22
N ILE A 394 -18.11 7.28 10.07
CA ILE A 394 -17.08 7.61 11.06
C ILE A 394 -16.37 8.88 10.62
N LYS A 395 -16.32 9.89 11.50
CA LYS A 395 -15.55 11.10 11.25
C LYS A 395 -14.05 10.83 11.36
N LEU A 396 -13.30 11.43 10.46
CA LEU A 396 -11.83 11.48 10.56
C LEU A 396 -11.43 12.21 11.85
N SER A 397 -10.68 11.54 12.71
CA SER A 397 -10.20 12.10 13.98
C SER A 397 -8.84 12.77 13.84
N ALA A 398 -7.97 12.20 13.03
CA ALA A 398 -6.67 12.75 12.66
C ALA A 398 -6.16 12.09 11.38
N LEU A 399 -5.42 12.84 10.56
CA LEU A 399 -4.69 12.30 9.42
C LEU A 399 -3.19 12.25 9.76
N LYS A 400 -2.64 11.02 9.78
CA LYS A 400 -1.21 10.81 9.93
C LYS A 400 -0.57 10.64 8.54
N VAL A 401 0.54 11.32 8.30
CA VAL A 401 1.14 11.43 6.96
C VAL A 401 2.58 10.95 6.94
N ASP A 402 2.96 10.31 5.84
CA ASP A 402 4.34 9.91 5.56
C ASP A 402 4.63 9.93 4.05
N GLY A 403 5.81 9.47 3.66
CA GLY A 403 6.26 9.52 2.28
C GLY A 403 6.87 10.87 1.89
N GLY A 404 7.44 10.93 0.69
CA GLY A 404 8.30 12.05 0.28
C GLY A 404 7.64 13.42 0.30
N ALA A 405 6.40 13.55 -0.17
CA ALA A 405 5.72 14.84 -0.23
C ALA A 405 5.22 15.32 1.14
N SER A 406 5.18 14.46 2.15
CA SER A 406 4.83 14.88 3.53
C SER A 406 5.87 15.83 4.17
N ALA A 407 7.08 15.88 3.61
CA ALA A 407 8.11 16.84 4.03
C ALA A 407 7.75 18.29 3.70
N ASN A 408 6.87 18.53 2.73
CA ASN A 408 6.44 19.86 2.29
C ASN A 408 5.44 20.46 3.30
N ASN A 409 5.88 21.46 4.06
CA ASN A 409 5.05 22.06 5.11
C ASN A 409 3.88 22.88 4.56
N PHE A 410 4.04 23.51 3.39
CA PHE A 410 2.94 24.20 2.73
C PHE A 410 1.80 23.19 2.39
N LEU A 411 2.16 22.06 1.78
CA LEU A 411 1.19 21.03 1.45
C LEU A 411 0.50 20.48 2.71
N MET A 412 1.24 20.22 3.78
CA MET A 412 0.68 19.65 5.01
C MET A 412 -0.25 20.63 5.73
N GLN A 413 0.09 21.92 5.76
CA GLN A 413 -0.80 22.96 6.30
C GLN A 413 -2.07 23.08 5.46
N PHE A 414 -1.92 23.16 4.14
CA PHE A 414 -3.07 23.23 3.24
C PHE A 414 -3.95 21.97 3.32
N GLN A 415 -3.34 20.80 3.51
CA GLN A 415 -4.09 19.56 3.75
C GLN A 415 -4.94 19.65 5.01
N SER A 416 -4.38 20.15 6.12
CA SER A 416 -5.09 20.37 7.38
C SER A 416 -6.25 21.35 7.20
N ASP A 417 -6.00 22.44 6.50
CA ASP A 417 -6.99 23.48 6.20
C ASP A 417 -8.18 22.97 5.38
N ILE A 418 -7.90 22.21 4.32
CA ILE A 418 -8.94 21.67 3.43
C ILE A 418 -9.75 20.56 4.10
N LEU A 419 -9.11 19.73 4.93
CA LEU A 419 -9.79 18.67 5.68
C LEU A 419 -10.57 19.18 6.89
N ASP A 420 -10.27 20.37 7.38
CA ASP A 420 -10.71 20.88 8.69
C ASP A 420 -10.35 19.89 9.82
N THR A 421 -9.18 19.31 9.73
CA THR A 421 -8.74 18.25 10.62
C THR A 421 -7.23 18.33 10.82
N GLU A 422 -6.79 17.94 12.01
CA GLU A 422 -5.36 17.90 12.34
C GLU A 422 -4.60 16.92 11.46
N VAL A 423 -3.44 17.36 10.95
CA VAL A 423 -2.49 16.54 10.20
C VAL A 423 -1.23 16.36 11.05
N ARG A 424 -0.80 15.11 11.25
CA ARG A 424 0.35 14.74 12.07
C ARG A 424 1.42 14.06 11.25
N ARG A 425 2.62 14.60 11.29
CA ARG A 425 3.80 14.01 10.66
C ARG A 425 4.72 13.41 11.74
N PRO A 426 5.06 12.11 11.65
CA PRO A 426 5.99 11.49 12.59
C PRO A 426 7.45 11.85 12.25
N ARG A 427 8.33 11.71 13.25
CA ARG A 427 9.80 11.82 13.05
C ARG A 427 10.33 10.69 12.18
N CYS A 428 9.86 9.47 12.41
CA CYS A 428 10.22 8.32 11.59
C CYS A 428 9.26 8.21 10.42
N VAL A 429 9.73 8.48 9.22
CA VAL A 429 8.94 8.40 7.98
C VAL A 429 8.92 6.98 7.39
N GLU A 430 9.71 6.05 7.94
CA GLU A 430 9.75 4.64 7.54
C GLU A 430 8.66 3.82 8.26
N THR A 431 7.43 4.32 8.20
CA THR A 431 6.29 3.79 8.95
C THR A 431 5.90 2.39 8.51
N THR A 432 6.10 2.05 7.24
CA THR A 432 5.84 0.72 6.68
C THR A 432 6.74 -0.34 7.33
N ALA A 433 8.05 -0.14 7.31
CA ALA A 433 9.00 -1.05 7.96
C ALA A 433 8.81 -1.07 9.49
N MET A 434 8.51 0.09 10.08
CA MET A 434 8.23 0.20 11.50
C MET A 434 7.01 -0.64 11.90
N GLY A 435 5.94 -0.63 11.10
CA GLY A 435 4.74 -1.44 11.34
C GLY A 435 5.05 -2.92 11.37
N ALA A 436 5.85 -3.41 10.41
CA ALA A 436 6.31 -4.81 10.40
C ALA A 436 7.15 -5.15 11.64
N ALA A 437 8.05 -4.25 12.04
CA ALA A 437 8.85 -4.42 13.25
C ALA A 437 7.97 -4.49 14.50
N TYR A 438 6.97 -3.60 14.61
CA TYR A 438 6.04 -3.60 15.75
C TYR A 438 5.22 -4.90 15.83
N LEU A 439 4.66 -5.37 14.72
CA LEU A 439 3.91 -6.62 14.68
C LEU A 439 4.79 -7.81 15.16
N ALA A 440 6.02 -7.89 14.67
CA ALA A 440 6.96 -8.93 15.08
C ALA A 440 7.38 -8.81 16.54
N GLY A 441 7.70 -7.59 17.00
CA GLY A 441 8.10 -7.33 18.38
C GLY A 441 7.00 -7.63 19.39
N LEU A 442 5.73 -7.34 19.04
CA LEU A 442 4.58 -7.69 19.87
C LEU A 442 4.41 -9.21 20.01
N ALA A 443 4.63 -9.96 18.92
CA ALA A 443 4.50 -11.42 18.93
C ALA A 443 5.52 -12.12 19.85
N VAL A 444 6.72 -11.53 20.02
CA VAL A 444 7.78 -12.09 20.87
C VAL A 444 7.89 -11.39 22.22
N GLY A 445 7.01 -10.42 22.51
CA GLY A 445 7.03 -9.68 23.79
C GLY A 445 8.16 -8.66 23.90
N TYR A 446 8.78 -8.23 22.79
CA TYR A 446 9.77 -7.15 22.76
C TYR A 446 9.12 -5.80 23.11
N TRP A 447 7.92 -5.55 22.60
CA TRP A 447 6.96 -4.57 23.11
C TRP A 447 5.79 -5.30 23.71
N LYS A 448 5.31 -4.80 24.84
CA LYS A 448 4.29 -5.48 25.63
C LYS A 448 2.91 -5.42 24.98
N ASP A 449 2.53 -4.26 24.52
CA ASP A 449 1.21 -3.98 23.96
C ASP A 449 1.21 -2.77 23.01
N LYS A 450 0.04 -2.42 22.48
CA LYS A 450 -0.14 -1.24 21.60
C LYS A 450 0.24 0.08 22.28
N ASN A 451 0.18 0.19 23.61
CA ASN A 451 0.55 1.43 24.30
C ASN A 451 2.08 1.64 24.25
N ASP A 452 2.88 0.59 24.37
CA ASP A 452 4.33 0.68 24.17
C ASP A 452 4.66 1.16 22.75
N VAL A 453 3.92 0.67 21.76
CA VAL A 453 4.07 1.11 20.36
C VAL A 453 3.68 2.57 20.19
N ILE A 454 2.56 3.01 20.77
CA ILE A 454 2.12 4.42 20.75
C ILE A 454 3.16 5.33 21.38
N ASN A 455 3.77 4.92 22.50
CA ASN A 455 4.78 5.70 23.22
C ASN A 455 6.06 5.90 22.38
N ASN A 456 6.34 5.01 21.42
CA ASN A 456 7.46 5.15 20.49
C ASN A 456 7.15 6.03 19.28
N TRP A 457 5.86 6.30 19.03
CA TRP A 457 5.46 7.17 17.93
C TRP A 457 5.66 8.63 18.30
N ASN A 458 6.74 9.22 17.77
CA ASN A 458 7.12 10.59 18.07
C ASN A 458 6.69 11.52 16.94
N ILE A 459 6.02 12.60 17.28
CA ILE A 459 5.60 13.65 16.36
C ILE A 459 6.81 14.48 15.95
N ASP A 460 6.98 14.75 14.64
CA ASP A 460 7.85 15.80 14.13
C ASP A 460 7.10 17.13 14.12
N ARG A 461 5.89 17.13 13.54
CA ARG A 461 5.08 18.34 13.45
C ARG A 461 3.59 18.03 13.37
N GLU A 462 2.80 18.88 14.02
CA GLU A 462 1.35 18.96 13.91
C GLU A 462 0.96 20.19 13.11
N PHE A 463 -0.05 20.03 12.27
CA PHE A 463 -0.65 21.11 11.48
C PHE A 463 -2.13 21.18 11.86
N HIS A 464 -2.57 22.35 12.28
CA HIS A 464 -3.95 22.60 12.70
C HIS A 464 -4.65 23.45 11.65
N PRO A 465 -5.98 23.26 11.44
CA PRO A 465 -6.74 24.09 10.50
C PRO A 465 -6.69 25.58 10.88
N GLU A 466 -6.30 26.41 9.92
CA GLU A 466 -6.25 27.87 10.07
C GLU A 466 -7.20 28.60 9.08
N MET A 467 -7.65 27.89 8.03
CA MET A 467 -8.51 28.44 6.98
C MET A 467 -9.96 28.62 7.47
N GLN A 468 -10.55 29.75 7.14
CA GLN A 468 -11.96 30.00 7.44
C GLN A 468 -12.87 29.11 6.56
N GLU A 469 -14.02 28.71 7.11
CA GLU A 469 -14.98 27.81 6.45
C GLU A 469 -15.41 28.33 5.06
N ALA A 470 -15.76 29.60 4.94
CA ALA A 470 -16.17 30.20 3.67
C ALA A 470 -15.09 30.13 2.58
N GLU A 471 -13.80 30.31 2.94
CA GLU A 471 -12.68 30.16 2.01
C GLU A 471 -12.51 28.70 1.60
N ARG A 472 -12.62 27.78 2.55
CA ARG A 472 -12.54 26.34 2.30
C ARG A 472 -13.63 25.88 1.34
N GLU A 473 -14.88 26.28 1.57
CA GLU A 473 -16.02 25.94 0.71
C GLU A 473 -15.84 26.48 -0.71
N GLU A 474 -15.37 27.75 -0.87
CA GLU A 474 -15.08 28.33 -2.17
C GLU A 474 -14.02 27.53 -2.94
N LYS A 475 -12.92 27.16 -2.27
CA LYS A 475 -11.84 26.38 -2.87
C LYS A 475 -12.31 24.98 -3.27
N LEU A 476 -13.10 24.30 -2.43
CA LEU A 476 -13.65 22.99 -2.73
C LEU A 476 -14.65 23.02 -3.88
N ALA A 477 -15.51 24.02 -3.95
CA ALA A 477 -16.42 24.22 -5.09
C ALA A 477 -15.65 24.44 -6.40
N GLY A 478 -14.56 25.21 -6.35
CA GLY A 478 -13.65 25.42 -7.48
C GLY A 478 -12.97 24.12 -7.92
N TRP A 479 -12.49 23.30 -6.97
CA TRP A 479 -11.91 22.00 -7.22
C TRP A 479 -12.90 21.04 -7.88
N GLU A 480 -14.09 20.90 -7.31
CA GLU A 480 -15.14 20.03 -7.89
C GLU A 480 -15.47 20.42 -9.34
N LYS A 481 -15.56 21.71 -9.60
CA LYS A 481 -15.75 22.24 -10.95
C LYS A 481 -14.58 21.88 -11.87
N ALA A 482 -13.32 22.04 -11.41
CA ALA A 482 -12.13 21.72 -12.19
C ALA A 482 -12.06 20.23 -12.55
N VAL A 483 -12.34 19.34 -11.60
CA VAL A 483 -12.38 17.89 -11.83
C VAL A 483 -13.37 17.52 -12.93
N LYS A 484 -14.56 18.12 -12.95
CA LYS A 484 -15.57 17.89 -13.99
C LYS A 484 -15.07 18.20 -15.41
N TYR A 485 -14.17 19.16 -15.57
CA TYR A 485 -13.57 19.48 -16.88
C TYR A 485 -12.52 18.46 -17.35
N SER A 486 -12.02 17.61 -16.47
CA SER A 486 -11.07 16.55 -16.82
C SER A 486 -11.74 15.26 -17.28
N PHE A 487 -13.04 15.06 -16.96
CA PHE A 487 -13.75 13.81 -17.24
C PHE A 487 -13.88 13.52 -18.73
N GLY A 488 -13.71 12.23 -19.05
CA GLY A 488 -13.97 11.70 -20.39
C GLY A 488 -13.06 12.26 -21.48
N TRP A 489 -12.04 13.04 -21.16
CA TRP A 489 -11.20 13.75 -22.14
C TRP A 489 -10.66 12.84 -23.25
N ALA A 490 -10.25 11.60 -22.91
CA ALA A 490 -9.69 10.63 -23.86
C ALA A 490 -10.76 9.69 -24.47
N LYS A 491 -12.05 9.95 -24.25
CA LYS A 491 -13.12 9.26 -25.00
C LYS A 491 -13.20 9.86 -26.40
N ASN A 492 -13.12 9.00 -27.43
CA ASN A 492 -13.33 9.38 -28.83
C ASN A 492 -14.83 9.61 -29.09
#